data_25adab14d6670f9e9c90c7ba2c391f5e
#
_entry.id   25adab14d6670f9e9c90c7ba2c391f5e
#
_cell.length_a   1.000
_cell.length_b   1.000
_cell.length_c   1.000
_cell.angle_alpha   90.00
_cell.angle_beta   90.00
_cell.angle_gamma   90.00
#
_symmetry.space_group_name_H-M   'P 1'
#
loop_
_entity.id
_entity.type
_entity.pdbx_description
1 polymer ?
#
loop_
_entity_poly.entity_id
_entity_poly.type
_entity_poly.pdbx_seq_one_letter_code
_entity_poly.pdbx_strand_id
1 'polypeptide(L)' 'MVKIHLSRLLGEKRMSQRRLAEATGLRPNTINELYNERAKRIDFTTIERLCRALDCKVSDLFEYIPQRDEN' A
#
# COMPACT_ATOMS: atom_id res chain seq x y z
N MET A 1 -12.67 -4.35 8.13
CA MET A 1 -12.14 -3.92 6.83
C MET A 1 -10.62 -3.83 6.90
N VAL A 2 -9.97 -3.88 5.78
CA VAL A 2 -8.51 -3.69 5.72
C VAL A 2 -8.25 -2.31 5.13
N LYS A 3 -7.49 -1.51 5.86
CA LYS A 3 -7.10 -0.18 5.40
C LYS A 3 -5.70 -0.22 4.81
N ILE A 4 -5.51 0.48 3.69
CA ILE A 4 -4.23 0.54 3.02
C ILE A 4 -3.64 1.92 3.24
N HIS A 5 -2.44 1.97 3.84
CA HIS A 5 -1.82 3.23 4.23
C HIS A 5 -0.75 3.71 3.24
N LEU A 6 -0.85 3.28 1.98
CA LEU A 6 0.17 3.62 1.01
C LEU A 6 0.27 5.13 0.79
N SER A 7 -0.88 5.82 0.70
CA SER A 7 -0.85 7.26 0.46
C SER A 7 -0.17 8.00 1.60
N ARG A 8 -0.39 7.56 2.85
CA ARG A 8 0.25 8.18 4.00
C ARG A 8 1.76 7.94 3.96
N LEU A 9 2.18 6.71 3.66
CA LEU A 9 3.61 6.39 3.61
C LEU A 9 4.31 7.18 2.51
N LEU A 10 3.70 7.30 1.34
CA LEU A 10 4.28 8.10 0.28
C LEU A 10 4.34 9.57 0.65
N GLY A 11 3.32 10.08 1.34
CA GLY A 11 3.34 11.45 1.82
C GLY A 11 4.46 11.69 2.80
N GLU A 12 4.64 10.78 3.76
CA GLU A 12 5.72 10.90 4.76
C GLU A 12 7.10 10.88 4.12
N LYS A 13 7.27 10.07 3.08
CA LYS A 13 8.55 9.92 2.40
C LYS A 13 8.71 10.88 1.23
N ARG A 14 7.69 11.68 0.95
CA ARG A 14 7.68 12.62 -0.17
C ARG A 14 8.01 11.91 -1.48
N MET A 15 7.43 10.75 -1.66
CA MET A 15 7.66 9.93 -2.83
C MET A 15 6.40 9.91 -3.69
N SER A 16 6.55 10.09 -4.99
CA SER A 16 5.42 10.02 -5.91
C SER A 16 5.07 8.57 -6.23
N GLN A 17 3.85 8.36 -6.72
CA GLN A 17 3.47 7.03 -7.20
C GLN A 17 4.38 6.56 -8.33
N ARG A 18 4.74 7.47 -9.22
CA ARG A 18 5.62 7.14 -10.34
C ARG A 18 6.97 6.66 -9.84
N ARG A 19 7.52 7.35 -8.86
CA ARG A 19 8.82 6.96 -8.31
C ARG A 19 8.74 5.59 -7.63
N LEU A 20 7.64 5.33 -6.94
CA LEU A 20 7.45 4.03 -6.32
C LEU A 20 7.33 2.93 -7.37
N ALA A 21 6.62 3.18 -8.46
CA ALA A 21 6.51 2.22 -9.54
C ALA A 21 7.89 1.91 -10.12
N GLU A 22 8.73 2.93 -10.30
CA GLU A 22 10.08 2.73 -10.80
C GLU A 22 10.93 1.92 -9.82
N ALA A 23 10.81 2.22 -8.53
CA ALA A 23 11.61 1.54 -7.50
C ALA A 23 11.20 0.09 -7.31
N THR A 24 9.93 -0.23 -7.52
CA THR A 24 9.40 -1.58 -7.27
C THR A 24 9.32 -2.44 -8.51
N GLY A 25 9.28 -1.83 -9.69
CA GLY A 25 8.99 -2.54 -10.93
C GLY A 25 7.53 -2.89 -11.07
N LEU A 26 6.67 -2.39 -10.20
CA LEU A 26 5.24 -2.62 -10.27
C LEU A 26 4.60 -1.70 -11.31
N ARG A 27 3.47 -2.15 -11.84
CA ARG A 27 2.73 -1.33 -12.81
C ARG A 27 2.15 -0.10 -12.14
N PRO A 28 2.16 1.04 -12.81
CA PRO A 28 1.55 2.25 -12.25
C PRO A 28 0.11 2.05 -11.83
N ASN A 29 -0.65 1.25 -12.58
CA ASN A 29 -2.04 0.98 -12.23
C ASN A 29 -2.17 0.25 -10.90
N THR A 30 -1.27 -0.71 -10.64
CA THR A 30 -1.25 -1.43 -9.37
C THR A 30 -1.01 -0.47 -8.22
N ILE A 31 -0.03 0.42 -8.38
CA ILE A 31 0.28 1.43 -7.36
C ILE A 31 -0.92 2.35 -7.14
N ASN A 32 -1.55 2.78 -8.22
CA ASN A 32 -2.69 3.70 -8.12
C ASN A 32 -3.87 3.08 -7.39
N GLU A 33 -4.14 1.79 -7.66
CA GLU A 33 -5.24 1.11 -6.98
C GLU A 33 -4.97 0.95 -5.48
N LEU A 34 -3.72 0.68 -5.13
CA LEU A 34 -3.36 0.60 -3.72
C LEU A 34 -3.41 1.97 -3.06
N TYR A 35 -2.93 2.98 -3.74
CA TYR A 35 -2.93 4.36 -3.24
C TYR A 35 -4.35 4.84 -2.93
N ASN A 36 -5.30 4.50 -3.79
CA ASN A 36 -6.68 4.92 -3.64
C ASN A 36 -7.55 3.90 -2.93
N GLU A 37 -6.94 2.85 -2.37
CA GLU A 37 -7.62 1.81 -1.60
C GLU A 37 -8.72 1.12 -2.40
N ARG A 38 -8.48 0.93 -3.71
CA ARG A 38 -9.42 0.22 -4.58
C ARG A 38 -8.99 -1.22 -4.85
N ALA A 39 -7.76 -1.57 -4.47
CA ALA A 39 -7.26 -2.93 -4.66
C ALA A 39 -8.04 -3.91 -3.81
N LYS A 40 -8.44 -5.02 -4.42
CA LYS A 40 -9.21 -6.05 -3.72
C LYS A 40 -8.36 -7.26 -3.36
N ARG A 41 -7.16 -7.34 -3.91
CA ARG A 41 -6.23 -8.43 -3.63
C ARG A 41 -4.82 -7.95 -3.89
N ILE A 42 -3.87 -8.62 -3.28
CA ILE A 42 -2.46 -8.31 -3.44
C ILE A 42 -1.68 -9.61 -3.20
N ASP A 43 -0.64 -9.84 -3.98
CA ASP A 43 0.17 -11.03 -3.78
C ASP A 43 1.38 -10.72 -2.90
N PHE A 44 2.02 -11.78 -2.39
CA PHE A 44 3.12 -11.62 -1.46
C PHE A 44 4.34 -10.96 -2.10
N THR A 45 4.58 -11.23 -3.38
CA THR A 45 5.70 -10.59 -4.09
C THR A 45 5.52 -9.08 -4.14
N THR A 46 4.30 -8.63 -4.39
CA THR A 46 4.01 -7.19 -4.40
C THR A 46 4.22 -6.60 -3.01
N ILE A 47 3.77 -7.28 -1.97
CA ILE A 47 3.96 -6.82 -0.59
C ILE A 47 5.46 -6.68 -0.29
N GLU A 48 6.26 -7.69 -0.67
CA GLU A 48 7.69 -7.65 -0.43
C GLU A 48 8.36 -6.47 -1.13
N ARG A 49 7.97 -6.22 -2.38
CA ARG A 49 8.55 -5.12 -3.15
C ARG A 49 8.22 -3.78 -2.54
N LEU A 50 6.98 -3.62 -2.09
CA LEU A 50 6.55 -2.37 -1.44
C LEU A 50 7.29 -2.16 -0.13
N CYS A 51 7.37 -3.18 0.70
CA CYS A 51 8.04 -3.05 1.99
C CYS A 51 9.53 -2.75 1.81
N ARG A 52 10.16 -3.37 0.82
CA ARG A 52 11.58 -3.10 0.54
C ARG A 52 11.80 -1.68 0.06
N ALA A 53 10.97 -1.23 -0.89
CA ALA A 53 11.12 0.10 -1.46
C ALA A 53 10.81 1.20 -0.45
N LEU A 54 9.87 0.95 0.45
CA LEU A 54 9.45 1.93 1.44
C LEU A 54 10.14 1.75 2.79
N ASP A 55 10.96 0.71 2.91
CA ASP A 55 11.64 0.38 4.17
C ASP A 55 10.65 0.39 5.33
N CYS A 56 9.59 -0.40 5.17
CA CYS A 56 8.52 -0.45 6.15
C CYS A 56 8.11 -1.89 6.40
N LYS A 57 7.32 -2.08 7.44
CA LYS A 57 6.76 -3.38 7.78
C LYS A 57 5.40 -3.52 7.13
N VAL A 58 4.94 -4.78 7.01
CA VAL A 58 3.59 -5.04 6.51
C VAL A 58 2.56 -4.32 7.37
N SER A 59 2.79 -4.26 8.69
CA SER A 59 1.90 -3.57 9.61
C SER A 59 1.86 -2.06 9.42
N ASP A 60 2.86 -1.48 8.78
CA ASP A 60 2.84 -0.07 8.43
C ASP A 60 1.99 0.18 7.19
N LEU A 61 1.88 -0.82 6.33
CA LEU A 61 1.22 -0.69 5.04
C LEU A 61 -0.27 -1.05 5.11
N PHE A 62 -0.61 -2.05 5.90
CA PHE A 62 -1.99 -2.52 6.02
C PHE A 62 -2.42 -2.53 7.47
N GLU A 63 -3.69 -2.25 7.67
CA GLU A 63 -4.27 -2.25 9.01
C GLU A 63 -5.63 -2.93 8.95
N TYR A 64 -5.89 -3.84 9.88
CA TYR A 64 -7.21 -4.43 10.01
C TYR A 64 -8.02 -3.63 11.02
N ILE A 65 -9.17 -3.16 10.58
CA ILE A 65 -10.08 -2.42 11.46
C ILE A 65 -11.32 -3.28 11.63
N PRO A 66 -11.57 -3.77 12.85
CA PRO A 66 -12.77 -4.58 13.08
C PRO A 66 -14.03 -3.77 12.82
N GLN A 67 -14.96 -4.39 12.13
CA GLN A 67 -16.25 -3.77 11.90
C GLN A 67 -17.06 -3.90 13.18
N ARG A 68 -17.60 -2.78 13.65
CA ARG A 68 -18.45 -2.82 14.79
C ARG A 68 -19.84 -3.26 14.38
N ASP A 69 -20.39 -4.17 15.15
CA ASP A 69 -21.75 -4.60 14.98
C ASP A 69 -22.61 -3.69 15.83
N GLU A 70 -23.36 -2.82 15.19
CA GLU A 70 -24.06 -1.75 15.87
C GLU A 70 -25.43 -2.12 16.37
N ASN A 71 -25.67 -3.32 16.72
CA ASN A 71 -27.00 -3.71 17.20
C ASN A 71 -27.31 -3.28 18.61
#